data_0feb4452d277044df06f0aa92ddbddbe
#
_entry.id   0feb4452d277044df06f0aa92ddbddbe
#
_cell.length_a   1.000
_cell.length_b   1.000
_cell.length_c   1.000
_cell.angle_alpha   90.00
_cell.angle_beta   90.00
_cell.angle_gamma   90.00
#
_symmetry.space_group_name_H-M   'P 1'
#
loop_
_entity.id
_entity.type
_entity.pdbx_description
1 polymer ?
#
loop_
_entity_poly.entity_id
_entity_poly.type
_entity_poly.pdbx_seq_one_letter_code
_entity_poly.pdbx_strand_id
1 'polypeptide(L)'
;KILSGMKLTSKIAQDGRFSISEEAEEISIRSSMIPGAYGESIVMRILDPKSIQVKLEDIGIEPYLFSVIEQEIAKPNGLILVTGPTGSGKTTTLYAFLRRIYSPEIKIITIEDPVEYHLTGITQTQVNDEKGYTFLEGLRSALRQDPDVVMIGEIRDAETAKTAIESALTGHMVFSTLHTNNA
;
A
#
# COMPACT_ATOMS: atom_id res chain seq x y z
N LYS A 1 -4.28 -20.01 14.55
CA LYS A 1 -5.09 -20.40 13.38
C LYS A 1 -6.53 -19.86 13.45
N ILE A 2 -7.29 -20.11 14.52
CA ILE A 2 -8.70 -19.68 14.61
C ILE A 2 -8.83 -18.18 14.43
N LEU A 3 -8.08 -17.38 15.19
CA LEU A 3 -8.10 -15.92 15.09
C LEU A 3 -7.72 -15.38 13.70
N SER A 4 -6.85 -16.10 13.01
CA SER A 4 -6.36 -15.72 11.67
C SER A 4 -7.19 -16.29 10.52
N GLY A 5 -8.32 -16.96 10.79
CA GLY A 5 -9.17 -17.61 9.78
C GLY A 5 -8.55 -18.83 9.10
N MET A 6 -7.45 -19.37 9.63
CA MET A 6 -6.76 -20.53 9.07
C MET A 6 -7.46 -21.85 9.42
N LYS A 7 -7.44 -22.82 8.50
CA LYS A 7 -7.98 -24.15 8.70
C LYS A 7 -7.13 -24.95 9.71
N LEU A 8 -7.77 -25.50 10.75
CA LEU A 8 -7.07 -26.20 11.84
C LEU A 8 -6.40 -27.51 11.38
N THR A 9 -7.04 -28.23 10.46
CA THR A 9 -6.66 -29.58 10.03
C THR A 9 -5.83 -29.61 8.75
N SER A 10 -5.55 -28.46 8.16
CA SER A 10 -4.78 -28.39 6.91
C SER A 10 -3.29 -28.60 7.17
N LYS A 11 -2.69 -29.46 6.34
CA LYS A 11 -1.23 -29.71 6.29
C LYS A 11 -0.55 -28.94 5.18
N ILE A 12 -1.16 -27.85 4.69
CA ILE A 12 -0.62 -26.98 3.66
C ILE A 12 -0.24 -25.63 4.28
N ALA A 13 0.62 -24.90 3.60
CA ALA A 13 0.92 -23.51 3.96
C ALA A 13 -0.36 -22.67 3.97
N GLN A 14 -0.50 -21.79 4.94
CA GLN A 14 -1.65 -20.90 5.09
C GLN A 14 -1.19 -19.55 5.61
N ASP A 15 -1.81 -18.51 5.09
CA ASP A 15 -1.69 -17.15 5.59
C ASP A 15 -3.00 -16.70 6.21
N GLY A 16 -2.90 -15.79 7.17
CA GLY A 16 -4.06 -15.24 7.83
C GLY A 16 -3.76 -13.91 8.51
N ARG A 17 -4.82 -13.22 8.90
CA ARG A 17 -4.72 -11.92 9.56
C ARG A 17 -5.74 -11.87 10.70
N PHE A 18 -5.38 -11.21 11.79
CA PHE A 18 -6.29 -10.86 12.87
C PHE A 18 -5.85 -9.55 13.50
N SER A 19 -6.75 -8.90 14.22
CA SER A 19 -6.46 -7.68 14.94
C SER A 19 -6.65 -7.88 16.44
N ILE A 20 -5.91 -7.13 17.23
CA ILE A 20 -6.05 -7.03 18.68
C ILE A 20 -6.36 -5.56 18.99
N SER A 21 -7.41 -5.32 19.76
CA SER A 21 -7.72 -4.00 20.28
C SER A 21 -7.05 -3.81 21.63
N GLU A 22 -6.19 -2.81 21.75
CA GLU A 22 -5.52 -2.42 22.98
C GLU A 22 -5.69 -0.90 23.19
N GLU A 23 -6.28 -0.50 24.31
CA GLU A 23 -6.47 0.92 24.71
C GLU A 23 -7.07 1.82 23.61
N ALA A 24 -8.09 1.33 22.88
CA ALA A 24 -8.73 1.99 21.73
C ALA A 24 -7.92 2.03 20.42
N GLU A 25 -6.80 1.31 20.35
CA GLU A 25 -6.04 1.11 19.11
C GLU A 25 -6.22 -0.31 18.58
N GLU A 26 -6.22 -0.45 17.28
CA GLU A 26 -6.30 -1.73 16.59
C GLU A 26 -4.93 -2.11 16.02
N ILE A 27 -4.28 -3.10 16.63
CA ILE A 27 -3.01 -3.66 16.17
C ILE A 27 -3.31 -4.84 15.26
N SER A 28 -2.95 -4.75 14.00
CA SER A 28 -3.08 -5.83 13.04
C SER A 28 -1.89 -6.80 13.12
N ILE A 29 -2.19 -8.10 13.08
CA ILE A 29 -1.18 -9.15 13.07
C ILE A 29 -1.38 -10.03 11.83
N ARG A 30 -0.33 -10.13 11.00
CA ARG A 30 -0.26 -11.09 9.89
C ARG A 30 0.45 -12.33 10.37
N SER A 31 -0.14 -13.47 10.10
CA SER A 31 0.44 -14.77 10.45
C SER A 31 0.59 -15.64 9.22
N SER A 32 1.74 -16.25 9.08
CA SER A 32 2.02 -17.27 8.06
C SER A 32 2.38 -18.56 8.74
N MET A 33 1.84 -19.67 8.25
CA MET A 33 2.07 -21.00 8.78
C MET A 33 2.51 -21.94 7.66
N ILE A 34 3.57 -22.68 7.92
CA ILE A 34 4.03 -23.77 7.05
C ILE A 34 4.11 -25.08 7.84
N PRO A 35 3.75 -26.23 7.24
CA PRO A 35 3.96 -27.53 7.85
C PRO A 35 5.46 -27.87 7.82
N GLY A 36 6.03 -28.18 8.97
CA GLY A 36 7.42 -28.65 9.10
C GLY A 36 7.49 -30.15 9.43
N ALA A 37 8.70 -30.72 9.39
CA ALA A 37 8.92 -32.14 9.66
C ALA A 37 8.58 -32.55 11.11
N TYR A 38 8.70 -31.64 12.06
CA TYR A 38 8.49 -31.87 13.49
C TYR A 38 7.33 -31.05 14.07
N GLY A 39 6.49 -30.49 13.23
CA GLY A 39 5.38 -29.64 13.63
C GLY A 39 5.19 -28.45 12.71
N GLU A 40 4.28 -27.56 13.06
CA GLU A 40 4.01 -26.34 12.27
C GLU A 40 4.94 -25.21 12.69
N SER A 41 5.51 -24.51 11.71
CA SER A 41 6.20 -23.24 11.94
C SER A 41 5.25 -22.09 11.68
N ILE A 42 5.15 -21.16 12.65
CA ILE A 42 4.28 -19.99 12.56
C ILE A 42 5.13 -18.74 12.71
N VAL A 43 5.02 -17.84 11.75
CA VAL A 43 5.60 -16.49 11.80
C VAL A 43 4.47 -15.50 11.94
N MET A 44 4.59 -14.58 12.89
CA MET A 44 3.66 -13.48 13.09
C MET A 44 4.37 -12.15 12.93
N ARG A 45 3.82 -11.27 12.08
CA ARG A 45 4.28 -9.90 11.92
C ARG A 45 3.27 -8.96 12.56
N ILE A 46 3.72 -8.23 13.56
CA ILE A 46 2.93 -7.18 14.22
C ILE A 46 3.01 -5.94 13.34
N LEU A 47 1.85 -5.41 12.97
CA LEU A 47 1.70 -4.17 12.22
C LEU A 47 1.15 -3.12 13.20
N ASP A 48 2.06 -2.44 13.88
CA ASP A 48 1.72 -1.39 14.84
C ASP A 48 1.41 -0.09 14.07
N PRO A 49 0.18 0.44 14.15
CA PRO A 49 -0.19 1.68 13.47
C PRO A 49 0.68 2.87 13.88
N LYS A 50 1.15 2.92 15.13
CA LYS A 50 2.01 4.02 15.62
C LYS A 50 3.36 4.05 14.94
N SER A 51 3.96 2.88 14.71
CA SER A 51 5.27 2.77 14.07
C SER A 51 5.26 3.16 12.59
N ILE A 52 4.07 3.23 12.00
CA ILE A 52 3.86 3.43 10.55
C ILE A 52 3.26 4.83 10.28
N GLN A 53 2.80 5.55 11.30
CA GLN A 53 2.24 6.90 11.17
C GLN A 53 3.33 7.99 11.06
N VAL A 54 4.38 7.71 10.27
CA VAL A 54 5.43 8.69 10.00
C VAL A 54 4.84 9.86 9.22
N LYS A 55 5.04 11.08 9.71
CA LYS A 55 4.68 12.29 8.96
C LYS A 55 5.73 12.54 7.88
N LEU A 56 5.36 13.29 6.84
CA LEU A 56 6.29 13.63 5.77
C LEU A 56 7.53 14.37 6.29
N GLU A 57 7.36 15.20 7.31
CA GLU A 57 8.42 15.96 7.98
C GLU A 57 9.43 15.05 8.70
N ASP A 58 8.98 13.88 9.18
CA ASP A 58 9.78 12.96 9.99
C ASP A 58 10.54 11.90 9.15
N ILE A 59 10.33 11.87 7.84
CA ILE A 59 11.00 10.91 6.92
C ILE A 59 12.51 11.20 6.80
N GLY A 60 12.95 12.41 7.16
CA GLY A 60 14.36 12.79 7.09
C GLY A 60 14.80 13.31 5.69
N ILE A 61 13.87 13.87 4.94
CA ILE A 61 14.14 14.49 3.64
C ILE A 61 14.83 15.83 3.87
N GLU A 62 15.85 16.13 3.08
CA GLU A 62 16.50 17.45 3.13
C GLU A 62 15.50 18.59 2.88
N PRO A 63 15.62 19.74 3.60
CA PRO A 63 14.63 20.83 3.51
C PRO A 63 14.38 21.35 2.08
N TYR A 64 15.40 21.36 1.23
CA TYR A 64 15.23 21.77 -0.17
C TYR A 64 14.38 20.76 -0.95
N LEU A 65 14.68 19.46 -0.82
CA LEU A 65 13.92 18.39 -1.48
C LEU A 65 12.50 18.28 -0.92
N PHE A 66 12.33 18.51 0.38
CA PHE A 66 11.02 18.55 1.01
C PHE A 66 10.10 19.59 0.34
N SER A 67 10.59 20.83 0.12
CA SER A 67 9.79 21.86 -0.53
C SER A 67 9.43 21.52 -1.98
N VAL A 68 10.32 20.85 -2.71
CA VAL A 68 10.04 20.36 -4.06
C VAL A 68 8.97 19.28 -4.03
N ILE A 69 9.10 18.32 -3.13
CA ILE A 69 8.11 17.23 -2.99
C ILE A 69 6.73 17.79 -2.62
N GLU A 70 6.64 18.71 -1.67
CA GLU A 70 5.37 19.35 -1.31
C GLU A 70 4.69 20.01 -2.52
N GLN A 71 5.45 20.70 -3.36
CA GLN A 71 4.91 21.32 -4.57
C GLN A 71 4.45 20.29 -5.60
N GLU A 72 5.19 19.20 -5.76
CA GLU A 72 4.87 18.15 -6.74
C GLU A 72 3.65 17.32 -6.33
N ILE A 73 3.54 16.91 -5.05
CA ILE A 73 2.40 16.14 -4.57
C ILE A 73 1.09 16.94 -4.52
N ALA A 74 1.18 18.28 -4.49
CA ALA A 74 0.02 19.17 -4.48
C ALA A 74 -0.52 19.48 -5.90
N LYS A 75 0.15 19.02 -6.95
CA LYS A 75 -0.34 19.20 -8.33
C LYS A 75 -1.62 18.39 -8.57
N PRO A 76 -2.52 18.89 -9.41
CA PRO A 76 -3.79 18.21 -9.69
C PRO A 76 -3.62 16.91 -10.47
N ASN A 77 -2.51 16.76 -11.21
CA ASN A 77 -2.20 15.57 -12.00
C ASN A 77 -0.72 15.37 -12.17
N GLY A 78 -0.32 14.14 -12.41
CA GLY A 78 1.07 13.76 -12.60
C GLY A 78 1.35 12.34 -12.18
N LEU A 79 2.58 11.88 -12.37
CA LEU A 79 3.05 10.58 -11.91
C LEU A 79 4.28 10.76 -11.02
N ILE A 80 4.19 10.29 -9.79
CA ILE A 80 5.32 10.26 -8.84
C ILE A 80 5.67 8.81 -8.53
N LEU A 81 6.93 8.46 -8.79
CA LEU A 81 7.45 7.12 -8.54
C LEU A 81 8.47 7.13 -7.41
N VAL A 82 8.25 6.27 -6.43
CA VAL A 82 9.21 6.02 -5.35
C VAL A 82 9.92 4.70 -5.64
N THR A 83 11.24 4.73 -5.75
CA THR A 83 12.05 3.57 -6.12
C THR A 83 12.97 3.14 -4.98
N GLY A 84 13.40 1.89 -5.00
CA GLY A 84 14.35 1.35 -4.03
C GLY A 84 14.11 -0.13 -3.72
N PRO A 85 15.02 -0.76 -2.98
CA PRO A 85 14.91 -2.17 -2.58
C PRO A 85 13.76 -2.39 -1.58
N THR A 86 13.47 -3.65 -1.29
CA THR A 86 12.52 -4.02 -0.23
C THR A 86 13.00 -3.49 1.12
N GLY A 87 12.09 -2.94 1.91
CA GLY A 87 12.38 -2.38 3.23
C GLY A 87 13.00 -0.97 3.23
N SER A 88 13.14 -0.30 2.07
CA SER A 88 13.65 1.07 1.97
C SER A 88 12.65 2.17 2.38
N GLY A 89 11.44 1.82 2.78
CA GLY A 89 10.42 2.78 3.20
C GLY A 89 9.53 3.31 2.08
N LYS A 90 9.49 2.69 0.91
CA LYS A 90 8.65 3.14 -0.22
C LYS A 90 7.19 3.33 0.15
N THR A 91 6.55 2.32 0.73
CA THR A 91 5.15 2.37 1.16
C THR A 91 4.93 3.42 2.24
N THR A 92 5.85 3.51 3.21
CA THR A 92 5.82 4.54 4.27
C THR A 92 5.83 5.94 3.68
N THR A 93 6.70 6.18 2.68
CA THR A 93 6.81 7.46 1.96
C THR A 93 5.52 7.77 1.21
N LEU A 94 4.98 6.81 0.44
CA LEU A 94 3.73 7.00 -0.28
C LEU A 94 2.55 7.29 0.67
N TYR A 95 2.47 6.58 1.77
CA TYR A 95 1.43 6.82 2.76
C TYR A 95 1.56 8.21 3.42
N ALA A 96 2.79 8.70 3.63
CA ALA A 96 3.02 10.06 4.11
C ALA A 96 2.57 11.11 3.07
N PHE A 97 2.80 10.86 1.77
CA PHE A 97 2.28 11.72 0.69
C PHE A 97 0.75 11.73 0.72
N LEU A 98 0.09 10.57 0.76
CA LEU A 98 -1.37 10.49 0.79
C LEU A 98 -1.96 11.24 1.98
N ARG A 99 -1.38 11.10 3.17
CA ARG A 99 -1.83 11.85 4.36
C ARG A 99 -1.64 13.35 4.22
N ARG A 100 -0.55 13.77 3.60
CA ARG A 100 -0.23 15.19 3.43
C ARG A 100 -1.23 15.89 2.52
N ILE A 101 -1.69 15.20 1.46
CA ILE A 101 -2.63 15.76 0.48
C ILE A 101 -4.09 15.45 0.82
N TYR A 102 -4.37 14.55 1.76
CA TYR A 102 -5.72 14.16 2.09
C TYR A 102 -6.55 15.35 2.59
N SER A 103 -7.70 15.53 1.98
CA SER A 103 -8.80 16.34 2.49
C SER A 103 -10.14 15.61 2.20
N PRO A 104 -11.23 15.93 2.91
CA PRO A 104 -12.56 15.35 2.63
C PRO A 104 -13.07 15.60 1.22
N GLU A 105 -12.51 16.58 0.52
CA GLU A 105 -12.88 16.97 -0.85
C GLU A 105 -12.12 16.19 -1.92
N ILE A 106 -11.03 15.50 -1.54
CA ILE A 106 -10.15 14.75 -2.45
C ILE A 106 -10.45 13.26 -2.33
N LYS A 107 -10.86 12.65 -3.43
CA LYS A 107 -11.10 11.20 -3.50
C LYS A 107 -9.81 10.45 -3.79
N ILE A 108 -9.32 9.75 -2.80
CA ILE A 108 -8.09 8.94 -2.91
C ILE A 108 -8.45 7.46 -2.92
N ILE A 109 -7.92 6.72 -3.91
CA ILE A 109 -8.08 5.27 -4.01
C ILE A 109 -6.70 4.62 -4.07
N THR A 110 -6.48 3.56 -3.30
CA THR A 110 -5.25 2.77 -3.36
C THR A 110 -5.50 1.34 -3.82
N ILE A 111 -4.53 0.76 -4.52
CA ILE A 111 -4.50 -0.64 -4.94
C ILE A 111 -3.21 -1.26 -4.40
N GLU A 112 -3.30 -2.22 -3.50
CA GLU A 112 -2.18 -2.69 -2.68
C GLU A 112 -2.09 -4.22 -2.62
N ASP A 113 -0.89 -4.75 -2.36
CA ASP A 113 -0.64 -6.18 -2.21
C ASP A 113 0.34 -6.47 -1.06
N PRO A 114 -0.21 -6.59 0.15
CA PRO A 114 -1.53 -6.20 0.63
C PRO A 114 -1.59 -4.78 1.19
N VAL A 115 -2.79 -4.36 1.64
CA VAL A 115 -2.94 -3.15 2.48
C VAL A 115 -2.17 -3.35 3.78
N GLU A 116 -1.20 -2.47 4.06
CA GLU A 116 -0.37 -2.60 5.27
C GLU A 116 -1.14 -2.15 6.52
N TYR A 117 -1.82 -1.01 6.47
CA TYR A 117 -2.70 -0.52 7.53
C TYR A 117 -3.73 0.47 6.98
N HIS A 118 -4.81 0.68 7.72
CA HIS A 118 -5.87 1.54 7.29
C HIS A 118 -5.54 3.04 7.40
N LEU A 119 -5.83 3.75 6.33
CA LEU A 119 -5.79 5.20 6.28
C LEU A 119 -7.22 5.75 6.33
N THR A 120 -7.53 6.52 7.37
CA THR A 120 -8.84 7.11 7.53
C THR A 120 -9.18 8.03 6.36
N GLY A 121 -10.38 7.87 5.79
CA GLY A 121 -10.87 8.69 4.68
C GLY A 121 -10.36 8.29 3.29
N ILE A 122 -9.51 7.27 3.18
CA ILE A 122 -8.96 6.76 1.92
C ILE A 122 -9.61 5.42 1.58
N THR A 123 -10.02 5.23 0.35
CA THR A 123 -10.53 3.94 -0.14
C THR A 123 -9.34 3.04 -0.51
N GLN A 124 -9.09 2.02 0.29
CA GLN A 124 -7.99 1.09 0.07
C GLN A 124 -8.52 -0.24 -0.44
N THR A 125 -7.97 -0.74 -1.54
CA THR A 125 -8.31 -2.04 -2.11
C THR A 125 -7.09 -2.95 -2.13
N GLN A 126 -7.33 -4.24 -1.99
CA GLN A 126 -6.27 -5.24 -1.97
C GLN A 126 -6.37 -6.16 -3.18
N VAL A 127 -5.24 -6.34 -3.86
CA VAL A 127 -5.08 -7.30 -4.96
C VAL A 127 -5.46 -8.71 -4.52
N ASN A 128 -6.10 -9.45 -5.41
CA ASN A 128 -6.46 -10.85 -5.23
C ASN A 128 -6.38 -11.56 -6.58
N ASP A 129 -5.21 -12.08 -6.90
CA ASP A 129 -4.93 -12.73 -8.19
C ASP A 129 -5.82 -13.97 -8.42
N GLU A 130 -6.18 -14.70 -7.35
CA GLU A 130 -7.08 -15.86 -7.45
C GLU A 130 -8.47 -15.48 -7.97
N LYS A 131 -8.89 -14.25 -7.70
CA LYS A 131 -10.16 -13.68 -8.17
C LYS A 131 -10.02 -12.80 -9.40
N GLY A 132 -8.82 -12.73 -9.99
CA GLY A 132 -8.52 -11.87 -11.15
C GLY A 132 -8.47 -10.37 -10.84
N TYR A 133 -8.45 -9.97 -9.57
CA TYR A 133 -8.28 -8.58 -9.17
C TYR A 133 -6.80 -8.24 -9.03
N THR A 134 -6.16 -7.99 -10.15
CA THR A 134 -4.75 -7.60 -10.28
C THR A 134 -4.55 -6.09 -10.07
N PHE A 135 -3.30 -5.61 -10.03
CA PHE A 135 -3.00 -4.17 -10.02
C PHE A 135 -3.62 -3.43 -11.21
N LEU A 136 -3.55 -4.01 -12.40
CA LEU A 136 -4.14 -3.43 -13.61
C LEU A 136 -5.67 -3.35 -13.52
N GLU A 137 -6.33 -4.43 -13.11
CA GLU A 137 -7.78 -4.45 -12.98
C GLU A 137 -8.28 -3.53 -11.86
N GLY A 138 -7.51 -3.47 -10.76
CA GLY A 138 -7.72 -2.52 -9.69
C GLY A 138 -7.62 -1.07 -10.16
N LEU A 139 -6.57 -0.74 -10.92
CA LEU A 139 -6.37 0.59 -11.49
C LEU A 139 -7.52 0.99 -12.42
N ARG A 140 -7.88 0.11 -13.37
CA ARG A 140 -9.02 0.35 -14.27
C ARG A 140 -10.34 0.55 -13.51
N SER A 141 -10.52 -0.21 -12.43
CA SER A 141 -11.71 -0.10 -11.59
C SER A 141 -11.73 1.19 -10.79
N ALA A 142 -10.58 1.60 -10.25
CA ALA A 142 -10.43 2.85 -9.53
C ALA A 142 -10.74 4.06 -10.44
N LEU A 143 -10.20 4.09 -11.64
CA LEU A 143 -10.44 5.17 -12.61
C LEU A 143 -11.91 5.36 -12.99
N ARG A 144 -12.71 4.28 -12.98
CA ARG A 144 -14.17 4.38 -13.19
C ARG A 144 -14.92 5.00 -12.03
N GLN A 145 -14.25 5.23 -10.91
CA GLN A 145 -14.83 5.84 -9.72
C GLN A 145 -14.53 7.34 -9.59
N ASP A 146 -13.94 7.93 -10.65
CA ASP A 146 -13.60 9.36 -10.68
C ASP A 146 -12.76 9.80 -9.46
N PRO A 147 -11.56 9.23 -9.27
CA PRO A 147 -10.67 9.62 -8.19
C PRO A 147 -9.84 10.85 -8.58
N ASP A 148 -9.49 11.68 -7.62
CA ASP A 148 -8.49 12.73 -7.82
C ASP A 148 -7.06 12.15 -7.76
N VAL A 149 -6.87 11.18 -6.85
CA VAL A 149 -5.58 10.56 -6.59
C VAL A 149 -5.70 9.04 -6.60
N VAL A 150 -4.78 8.38 -7.30
CA VAL A 150 -4.65 6.92 -7.29
C VAL A 150 -3.25 6.52 -6.82
N MET A 151 -3.17 5.62 -5.86
CA MET A 151 -1.92 4.98 -5.49
C MET A 151 -1.92 3.51 -5.94
N ILE A 152 -0.93 3.12 -6.71
CA ILE A 152 -0.67 1.75 -7.11
C ILE A 152 0.52 1.25 -6.29
N GLY A 153 0.33 0.24 -5.48
CA GLY A 153 1.37 -0.28 -4.58
C GLY A 153 2.69 -0.52 -5.30
N GLU A 154 2.64 -1.12 -6.46
CA GLU A 154 3.77 -1.27 -7.36
C GLU A 154 3.35 -1.47 -8.82
N ILE A 155 4.23 -1.11 -9.75
CA ILE A 155 4.10 -1.41 -11.17
C ILE A 155 5.00 -2.61 -11.49
N ARG A 156 4.38 -3.72 -11.89
CA ARG A 156 5.08 -4.99 -12.22
C ARG A 156 5.19 -5.25 -13.72
N ASP A 157 4.34 -4.62 -14.53
CA ASP A 157 4.22 -4.90 -15.95
C ASP A 157 4.00 -3.62 -16.77
N ALA A 158 4.27 -3.75 -18.08
CA ALA A 158 4.19 -2.63 -19.02
C ALA A 158 2.74 -2.10 -19.23
N GLU A 159 1.72 -2.95 -19.08
CA GLU A 159 0.34 -2.53 -19.28
C GLU A 159 -0.15 -1.69 -18.11
N THR A 160 0.18 -2.08 -16.87
CA THR A 160 -0.06 -1.28 -15.67
C THR A 160 0.69 0.06 -15.75
N ALA A 161 1.97 0.05 -16.19
CA ALA A 161 2.75 1.26 -16.39
C ALA A 161 2.12 2.21 -17.40
N LYS A 162 1.70 1.68 -18.54
CA LYS A 162 1.03 2.46 -19.59
C LYS A 162 -0.26 3.10 -19.06
N THR A 163 -1.11 2.32 -18.40
CA THR A 163 -2.38 2.81 -17.84
C THR A 163 -2.14 3.88 -16.77
N ALA A 164 -1.12 3.74 -15.91
CA ALA A 164 -0.74 4.73 -14.92
C ALA A 164 -0.29 6.05 -15.55
N ILE A 165 0.55 5.98 -16.61
CA ILE A 165 1.00 7.16 -17.35
C ILE A 165 -0.17 7.86 -18.04
N GLU A 166 -1.02 7.11 -18.72
CA GLU A 166 -2.21 7.66 -19.40
C GLU A 166 -3.14 8.35 -18.39
N SER A 167 -3.33 7.76 -17.21
CA SER A 167 -4.14 8.35 -16.14
C SER A 167 -3.54 9.68 -15.65
N ALA A 168 -2.23 9.73 -15.45
CA ALA A 168 -1.52 10.95 -15.05
C ALA A 168 -1.64 12.06 -16.10
N LEU A 169 -1.63 11.69 -17.38
CA LEU A 169 -1.78 12.65 -18.48
C LEU A 169 -3.24 13.15 -18.65
N THR A 170 -4.20 12.36 -18.19
CA THR A 170 -5.64 12.66 -18.34
C THR A 170 -6.27 13.31 -17.11
N GLY A 171 -5.48 13.76 -16.14
CA GLY A 171 -5.96 14.60 -15.07
C GLY A 171 -5.93 14.00 -13.67
N HIS A 172 -5.32 12.82 -13.47
CA HIS A 172 -5.21 12.18 -12.17
C HIS A 172 -3.80 12.33 -11.58
N MET A 173 -3.69 12.52 -10.27
CA MET A 173 -2.42 12.35 -9.57
C MET A 173 -2.21 10.86 -9.30
N VAL A 174 -1.12 10.30 -9.80
CA VAL A 174 -0.79 8.87 -9.67
C VAL A 174 0.49 8.70 -8.86
N PHE A 175 0.41 7.93 -7.78
CA PHE A 175 1.56 7.49 -6.98
C PHE A 175 1.83 6.01 -7.20
N SER A 176 3.09 5.64 -7.33
CA SER A 176 3.45 4.21 -7.40
C SER A 176 4.87 3.94 -6.95
N THR A 177 5.22 2.65 -6.88
CA THR A 177 6.59 2.21 -6.65
C THR A 177 7.12 1.38 -7.80
N LEU A 178 8.45 1.39 -7.91
CA LEU A 178 9.20 0.46 -8.73
C LEU A 178 10.25 -0.25 -7.87
N HIS A 179 10.37 -1.54 -8.06
CA HIS A 179 11.48 -2.30 -7.48
C HIS A 179 12.69 -2.17 -8.40
N THR A 180 13.67 -1.39 -7.96
CA THR A 180 14.96 -1.27 -8.66
C THR A 180 16.08 -1.72 -7.74
N ASN A 181 16.97 -2.56 -8.23
CA ASN A 181 18.15 -2.99 -7.48
C ASN A 181 19.33 -2.02 -7.65
N ASN A 182 19.26 -1.16 -8.67
CA ASN A 182 20.23 -0.10 -8.95
C ASN A 182 19.48 1.14 -9.42
N ALA A 183 19.96 2.29 -9.00
CA ALA A 183 19.50 3.58 -9.51
C ALA A 183 20.18 3.88 -10.84
#